data_f4b5da8c9203aa7cdfcf494dc6bf4601
#
_entry.id   f4b5da8c9203aa7cdfcf494dc6bf4601
#
_cell.length_a   1.000
_cell.length_b   1.000
_cell.length_c   1.000
_cell.angle_alpha   90.00
_cell.angle_beta   90.00
_cell.angle_gamma   90.00
#
_symmetry.space_group_name_H-M   'P 1'
#
loop_
_entity.id
_entity.type
_entity.pdbx_description
1 polymer ?
#
loop_
_entity_poly.entity_id
_entity_poly.type
_entity_poly.pdbx_seq_one_letter_code
_entity_poly.pdbx_strand_id
1 'polypeptide(L)'
;PHNTGIYYRFLCERRGEMATETATTTEGVSTETGDWRAGVAGGLVGGLVFGAMMSAMTPGVLQMAIPAMYGIEGPAGAVGWAIHMSHGAVIGLGFAAIAGLRPSLGDSIGTSFGIGAGYGLLVWVALAVIAMPIWLGAVGFPGAPPLPNVGVESLVGHVVYGTVLGGVYATMRS
;
A
#
# COMPACT_ATOMS: atom_id res chain seq x y z
N PRO A 1 55.91 4.86 -44.42
CA PRO A 1 55.60 3.99 -43.30
C PRO A 1 55.44 4.75 -41.98
N HIS A 2 54.54 5.75 -41.89
CA HIS A 2 54.38 6.55 -40.68
C HIS A 2 52.92 6.93 -40.37
N ASN A 3 51.95 6.20 -40.82
CA ASN A 3 50.54 6.59 -40.62
C ASN A 3 49.69 5.61 -39.84
N THR A 4 50.29 4.51 -39.32
CA THR A 4 49.53 3.46 -38.60
C THR A 4 49.23 3.86 -37.13
N GLY A 5 50.11 4.66 -36.50
CA GLY A 5 49.94 5.08 -35.10
C GLY A 5 48.78 6.05 -34.86
N ILE A 6 48.50 6.93 -35.83
CA ILE A 6 47.42 7.91 -35.73
C ILE A 6 46.05 7.23 -35.86
N TYR A 7 45.94 6.19 -36.68
CA TYR A 7 44.70 5.47 -36.90
C TYR A 7 44.28 4.67 -35.68
N TYR A 8 45.21 4.03 -34.98
CA TYR A 8 44.94 3.30 -33.74
C TYR A 8 44.54 4.21 -32.59
N ARG A 9 45.14 5.43 -32.51
CA ARG A 9 44.80 6.43 -31.49
C ARG A 9 43.35 6.93 -31.67
N PHE A 10 42.94 7.19 -32.91
CA PHE A 10 41.58 7.63 -33.25
C PHE A 10 40.51 6.55 -32.94
N LEU A 11 40.83 5.27 -33.17
CA LEU A 11 39.93 4.16 -32.86
C LEU A 11 39.81 3.89 -31.36
N CYS A 12 40.87 4.12 -30.57
CA CYS A 12 40.82 3.98 -29.12
C CYS A 12 40.04 5.14 -28.47
N GLU A 13 40.20 6.38 -28.94
CA GLU A 13 39.43 7.52 -28.46
C GLU A 13 37.95 7.36 -28.75
N ARG A 14 37.58 6.97 -29.98
CA ARG A 14 36.17 6.70 -30.33
C ARG A 14 35.56 5.57 -29.52
N ARG A 15 36.34 4.52 -29.22
CA ARG A 15 35.85 3.41 -28.41
C ARG A 15 35.65 3.81 -26.92
N GLY A 16 36.49 4.73 -26.42
CA GLY A 16 36.32 5.34 -25.09
C GLY A 16 35.08 6.23 -25.00
N GLU A 17 34.86 7.07 -26.01
CA GLU A 17 33.66 7.94 -26.07
C GLU A 17 32.36 7.12 -26.18
N MET A 18 32.31 6.09 -27.05
CA MET A 18 31.14 5.23 -27.14
C MET A 18 30.88 4.42 -25.87
N ALA A 19 31.93 4.01 -25.16
CA ALA A 19 31.75 3.30 -23.87
C ALA A 19 31.24 4.25 -22.77
N THR A 20 31.63 5.52 -22.80
CA THR A 20 31.17 6.53 -21.86
C THR A 20 29.73 6.95 -22.16
N GLU A 21 29.37 7.09 -23.44
CA GLU A 21 28.02 7.45 -23.86
C GLU A 21 27.01 6.32 -23.57
N THR A 22 27.40 5.04 -23.69
CA THR A 22 26.54 3.91 -23.32
C THR A 22 26.39 3.76 -21.79
N ALA A 23 27.39 4.21 -21.02
CA ALA A 23 27.29 4.20 -19.55
C ALA A 23 26.44 5.36 -19.00
N THR A 24 26.35 6.48 -19.72
CA THR A 24 25.57 7.66 -19.30
C THR A 24 24.08 7.54 -19.63
N THR A 25 23.72 6.66 -20.58
CA THR A 25 22.30 6.40 -20.96
C THR A 25 21.62 5.36 -20.09
N THR A 26 22.33 4.80 -19.10
CA THR A 26 21.74 3.90 -18.09
C THR A 26 21.58 4.58 -16.73
N GLU A 27 21.64 5.92 -16.67
CA GLU A 27 20.95 6.65 -15.61
C GLU A 27 19.46 6.46 -15.88
N GLY A 28 19.02 5.29 -15.41
CA GLY A 28 17.66 4.86 -15.49
C GLY A 28 16.77 5.99 -14.99
N VAL A 29 15.69 6.20 -15.69
CA VAL A 29 14.49 6.76 -15.12
C VAL A 29 14.31 6.02 -13.79
N SER A 30 14.85 6.58 -12.70
CA SER A 30 14.43 6.26 -11.36
C SER A 30 13.01 6.79 -11.31
N THR A 31 12.06 5.99 -11.78
CA THR A 31 10.70 6.11 -11.30
C THR A 31 10.88 5.96 -9.80
N GLU A 32 10.80 7.06 -9.07
CA GLU A 32 10.66 7.03 -7.62
C GLU A 32 9.35 6.34 -7.34
N THR A 33 9.38 5.02 -7.50
CA THR A 33 8.31 4.16 -6.99
C THR A 33 8.38 4.34 -5.49
N GLY A 34 7.26 4.81 -4.90
CA GLY A 34 7.19 5.04 -3.46
C GLY A 34 7.71 3.83 -2.70
N ASP A 35 8.26 4.04 -1.50
CA ASP A 35 8.85 2.95 -0.72
C ASP A 35 7.79 1.91 -0.36
N TRP A 36 7.72 0.85 -1.18
CA TRP A 36 6.75 -0.23 -1.00
C TRP A 36 6.94 -0.96 0.34
N ARG A 37 8.18 -1.01 0.87
CA ARG A 37 8.49 -1.65 2.16
C ARG A 37 7.89 -0.84 3.30
N ALA A 38 8.04 0.48 3.24
CA ALA A 38 7.41 1.39 4.19
C ALA A 38 5.88 1.30 4.11
N GLY A 39 5.31 1.17 2.88
CA GLY A 39 3.89 0.97 2.68
C GLY A 39 3.36 -0.32 3.30
N VAL A 40 4.03 -1.44 3.03
CA VAL A 40 3.66 -2.75 3.60
C VAL A 40 3.81 -2.75 5.12
N ALA A 41 4.93 -2.24 5.66
CA ALA A 41 5.14 -2.16 7.10
C ALA A 41 4.09 -1.28 7.78
N GLY A 42 3.82 -0.09 7.23
CA GLY A 42 2.79 0.79 7.72
C GLY A 42 1.39 0.17 7.65
N GLY A 43 1.08 -0.54 6.57
CA GLY A 43 -0.16 -1.27 6.39
C GLY A 43 -0.34 -2.41 7.39
N LEU A 44 0.73 -3.13 7.72
CA LEU A 44 0.71 -4.17 8.77
C LEU A 44 0.52 -3.57 10.17
N VAL A 45 1.25 -2.50 10.51
CA VAL A 45 1.12 -1.83 11.83
C VAL A 45 -0.27 -1.22 11.97
N GLY A 46 -0.75 -0.50 10.96
CA GLY A 46 -2.10 0.05 10.93
C GLY A 46 -3.17 -1.04 11.00
N GLY A 47 -2.97 -2.14 10.26
CA GLY A 47 -3.84 -3.32 10.28
C GLY A 47 -3.88 -3.98 11.66
N LEU A 48 -2.75 -4.09 12.35
CA LEU A 48 -2.70 -4.63 13.71
C LEU A 48 -3.54 -3.77 14.67
N VAL A 49 -3.36 -2.45 14.62
CA VAL A 49 -4.13 -1.52 15.48
C VAL A 49 -5.62 -1.61 15.16
N PHE A 50 -6.00 -1.57 13.90
CA PHE A 50 -7.40 -1.68 13.49
C PHE A 50 -8.00 -3.05 13.82
N GLY A 51 -7.27 -4.14 13.62
CA GLY A 51 -7.70 -5.49 13.97
C GLY A 51 -7.93 -5.65 15.48
N ALA A 52 -7.09 -5.03 16.32
CA ALA A 52 -7.30 -4.98 17.76
C ALA A 52 -8.60 -4.22 18.12
N MET A 53 -8.86 -3.08 17.46
CA MET A 53 -10.11 -2.34 17.63
C MET A 53 -11.33 -3.18 17.20
N MET A 54 -11.26 -3.85 16.03
CA MET A 54 -12.34 -4.74 15.59
C MET A 54 -12.58 -5.91 16.55
N SER A 55 -11.51 -6.48 17.11
CA SER A 55 -11.64 -7.56 18.10
C SER A 55 -12.40 -7.14 19.36
N ALA A 56 -12.26 -5.86 19.76
CA ALA A 56 -12.92 -5.31 20.91
C ALA A 56 -14.34 -4.79 20.63
N MET A 57 -14.56 -4.15 19.46
CA MET A 57 -15.78 -3.41 19.16
C MET A 57 -16.74 -4.17 18.24
N THR A 58 -16.20 -4.88 17.25
CA THR A 58 -16.95 -5.57 16.18
C THR A 58 -16.40 -6.96 15.88
N PRO A 59 -16.26 -7.87 16.88
CA PRO A 59 -15.59 -9.16 16.69
C PRO A 59 -16.23 -10.02 15.60
N GLY A 60 -17.53 -9.89 15.36
CA GLY A 60 -18.25 -10.63 14.31
C GLY A 60 -17.73 -10.31 12.89
N VAL A 61 -17.24 -9.09 12.65
CA VAL A 61 -16.63 -8.73 11.35
C VAL A 61 -15.38 -9.57 11.11
N LEU A 62 -14.51 -9.64 12.11
CA LEU A 62 -13.24 -10.36 12.02
C LEU A 62 -13.41 -11.89 12.02
N GLN A 63 -14.37 -12.38 12.82
CA GLN A 63 -14.56 -13.81 13.01
C GLN A 63 -15.46 -14.47 11.95
N MET A 64 -16.38 -13.72 11.36
CA MET A 64 -17.42 -14.24 10.49
C MET A 64 -17.40 -13.60 9.11
N ALA A 65 -17.53 -12.26 9.03
CA ALA A 65 -17.75 -11.58 7.76
C ALA A 65 -16.50 -11.64 6.84
N ILE A 66 -15.31 -11.36 7.37
CA ILE A 66 -14.07 -11.42 6.59
C ILE A 66 -13.78 -12.83 6.08
N PRO A 67 -13.85 -13.91 6.90
CA PRO A 67 -13.73 -15.28 6.39
C PRO A 67 -14.78 -15.65 5.35
N ALA A 68 -16.03 -15.22 5.54
CA ALA A 68 -17.13 -15.52 4.62
C ALA A 68 -16.91 -14.94 3.21
N MET A 69 -16.23 -13.80 3.08
CA MET A 69 -15.85 -13.27 1.76
C MET A 69 -15.03 -14.28 0.93
N TYR A 70 -14.37 -15.22 1.57
CA TYR A 70 -13.52 -16.25 0.96
C TYR A 70 -14.12 -17.66 1.06
N GLY A 71 -15.44 -17.75 1.33
CA GLY A 71 -16.15 -19.03 1.40
C GLY A 71 -15.86 -19.86 2.65
N ILE A 72 -15.33 -19.24 3.71
CA ILE A 72 -15.06 -19.93 4.98
C ILE A 72 -16.24 -19.65 5.91
N GLU A 73 -16.98 -20.72 6.20
CA GLU A 73 -18.18 -20.67 7.04
C GLU A 73 -17.84 -20.81 8.53
N GLY A 74 -18.68 -20.20 9.35
CA GLY A 74 -18.58 -20.28 10.81
C GLY A 74 -17.48 -19.39 11.40
N PRO A 75 -17.31 -19.44 12.75
CA PRO A 75 -16.32 -18.60 13.42
C PRO A 75 -14.90 -19.08 13.09
N ALA A 76 -14.15 -18.22 12.40
CA ALA A 76 -12.78 -18.49 11.95
C ALA A 76 -11.83 -17.31 12.28
N GLY A 77 -11.79 -16.90 13.56
CA GLY A 77 -11.09 -15.69 14.00
C GLY A 77 -9.61 -15.62 13.61
N ALA A 78 -8.86 -16.73 13.72
CA ALA A 78 -7.46 -16.75 13.30
C ALA A 78 -7.31 -16.52 11.79
N VAL A 79 -8.19 -17.11 10.98
CA VAL A 79 -8.23 -16.91 9.53
C VAL A 79 -8.64 -15.48 9.21
N GLY A 80 -9.67 -14.95 9.90
CA GLY A 80 -10.09 -13.56 9.75
C GLY A 80 -8.96 -12.57 10.04
N TRP A 81 -8.17 -12.82 11.07
CA TRP A 81 -6.96 -12.04 11.37
C TRP A 81 -5.92 -12.14 10.25
N ALA A 82 -5.62 -13.32 9.74
CA ALA A 82 -4.66 -13.50 8.66
C ALA A 82 -5.09 -12.76 7.38
N ILE A 83 -6.36 -12.87 7.00
CA ILE A 83 -6.93 -12.17 5.86
C ILE A 83 -6.89 -10.65 6.08
N HIS A 84 -7.32 -10.17 7.26
CA HIS A 84 -7.30 -8.76 7.60
C HIS A 84 -5.90 -8.16 7.53
N MET A 85 -4.89 -8.83 8.05
CA MET A 85 -3.50 -8.41 7.98
C MET A 85 -2.99 -8.38 6.53
N SER A 86 -3.39 -9.35 5.72
CA SER A 86 -3.06 -9.38 4.28
C SER A 86 -3.69 -8.19 3.53
N HIS A 87 -4.96 -7.88 3.82
CA HIS A 87 -5.62 -6.68 3.30
C HIS A 87 -4.86 -5.40 3.72
N GLY A 88 -4.49 -5.30 5.00
CA GLY A 88 -3.71 -4.17 5.51
C GLY A 88 -2.40 -3.97 4.73
N ALA A 89 -1.66 -5.05 4.47
CA ALA A 89 -0.42 -4.99 3.71
C ALA A 89 -0.64 -4.53 2.25
N VAL A 90 -1.65 -5.09 1.56
CA VAL A 90 -1.99 -4.73 0.17
C VAL A 90 -2.46 -3.28 0.06
N ILE A 91 -3.31 -2.83 0.99
CA ILE A 91 -3.78 -1.45 1.05
C ILE A 91 -2.61 -0.50 1.33
N GLY A 92 -1.68 -0.89 2.22
CA GLY A 92 -0.45 -0.14 2.48
C GLY A 92 0.46 -0.02 1.26
N LEU A 93 0.55 -1.09 0.44
CA LEU A 93 1.25 -1.03 -0.85
C LEU A 93 0.58 -0.04 -1.82
N GLY A 94 -0.76 0.01 -1.86
CA GLY A 94 -1.52 0.99 -2.63
C GLY A 94 -1.23 2.43 -2.18
N PHE A 95 -1.11 2.66 -0.88
CA PHE A 95 -0.68 3.95 -0.34
C PHE A 95 0.71 4.35 -0.82
N ALA A 96 1.68 3.44 -0.76
CA ALA A 96 3.04 3.69 -1.23
C ALA A 96 3.08 4.03 -2.73
N ALA A 97 2.28 3.36 -3.54
CA ALA A 97 2.17 3.66 -4.98
C ALA A 97 1.66 5.10 -5.23
N ILE A 98 0.63 5.52 -4.49
CA ILE A 98 0.09 6.89 -4.58
C ILE A 98 1.10 7.91 -4.08
N ALA A 99 1.78 7.64 -2.95
CA ALA A 99 2.81 8.51 -2.40
C ALA A 99 4.02 8.67 -3.33
N GLY A 100 4.37 7.61 -4.08
CA GLY A 100 5.41 7.66 -5.11
C GLY A 100 5.08 8.56 -6.30
N LEU A 101 3.79 8.73 -6.62
CA LEU A 101 3.35 9.65 -7.68
C LEU A 101 3.47 11.13 -7.26
N ARG A 102 3.57 11.41 -5.97
CA ARG A 102 3.68 12.76 -5.39
C ARG A 102 4.66 12.77 -4.22
N PRO A 103 5.97 12.81 -4.48
CA PRO A 103 7.00 12.77 -3.43
C PRO A 103 6.81 13.82 -2.33
N SER A 104 6.29 15.01 -2.67
CA SER A 104 6.00 16.10 -1.72
C SER A 104 4.95 15.74 -0.65
N LEU A 105 4.18 14.67 -0.83
CA LEU A 105 3.19 14.24 0.16
C LEU A 105 3.82 13.65 1.43
N GLY A 106 5.13 13.38 1.43
CA GLY A 106 5.86 12.80 2.56
C GLY A 106 6.80 13.76 3.29
N ASP A 107 6.84 15.06 2.92
CA ASP A 107 7.85 16.01 3.37
C ASP A 107 7.79 16.35 4.88
N SER A 108 6.70 16.06 5.55
CA SER A 108 6.60 16.18 7.01
C SER A 108 5.74 15.08 7.63
N ILE A 109 6.11 14.67 8.83
CA ILE A 109 5.37 13.66 9.60
C ILE A 109 3.90 14.10 9.79
N GLY A 110 3.66 15.36 10.12
CA GLY A 110 2.31 15.89 10.32
C GLY A 110 1.46 15.82 9.06
N THR A 111 2.02 16.18 7.90
CA THR A 111 1.34 16.05 6.60
C THR A 111 1.03 14.60 6.28
N SER A 112 1.96 13.69 6.56
CA SER A 112 1.80 12.24 6.30
C SER A 112 0.69 11.62 7.15
N PHE A 113 0.50 12.04 8.41
CA PHE A 113 -0.64 11.64 9.22
C PHE A 113 -1.97 12.08 8.59
N GLY A 114 -2.07 13.32 8.14
CA GLY A 114 -3.27 13.87 7.50
C GLY A 114 -3.61 13.16 6.18
N ILE A 115 -2.61 12.91 5.34
CA ILE A 115 -2.76 12.19 4.07
C ILE A 115 -3.15 10.73 4.33
N GLY A 116 -2.51 10.09 5.31
CA GLY A 116 -2.87 8.75 5.75
C GLY A 116 -4.33 8.68 6.23
N ALA A 117 -4.79 9.62 7.04
CA ALA A 117 -6.18 9.70 7.48
C ALA A 117 -7.16 9.86 6.29
N GLY A 118 -6.84 10.75 5.34
CA GLY A 118 -7.62 10.92 4.11
C GLY A 118 -7.66 9.65 3.24
N TYR A 119 -6.53 8.95 3.15
CA TYR A 119 -6.47 7.66 2.47
C TYR A 119 -7.31 6.60 3.18
N GLY A 120 -7.24 6.53 4.52
CA GLY A 120 -8.09 5.65 5.32
C GLY A 120 -9.59 5.91 5.09
N LEU A 121 -10.00 7.17 4.98
CA LEU A 121 -11.36 7.55 4.65
C LEU A 121 -11.75 7.06 3.24
N LEU A 122 -10.87 7.22 2.25
CA LEU A 122 -11.10 6.73 0.89
C LEU A 122 -11.24 5.21 0.86
N VAL A 123 -10.37 4.49 1.57
CA VAL A 123 -10.42 3.03 1.70
C VAL A 123 -11.72 2.60 2.39
N TRP A 124 -12.17 3.31 3.42
CA TRP A 124 -13.44 3.06 4.08
C TRP A 124 -14.61 3.15 3.11
N VAL A 125 -14.71 4.23 2.34
CA VAL A 125 -15.78 4.39 1.35
C VAL A 125 -15.74 3.29 0.30
N ALA A 126 -14.57 3.04 -0.29
CA ALA A 126 -14.45 2.08 -1.39
C ALA A 126 -14.68 0.63 -0.94
N LEU A 127 -14.05 0.24 0.18
CA LEU A 127 -14.00 -1.16 0.58
C LEU A 127 -15.09 -1.51 1.61
N ALA A 128 -15.24 -0.73 2.69
CA ALA A 128 -16.16 -1.10 3.77
C ALA A 128 -17.61 -0.68 3.46
N VAL A 129 -17.81 0.51 2.87
CA VAL A 129 -19.15 1.01 2.58
C VAL A 129 -19.73 0.37 1.32
N ILE A 130 -18.91 0.12 0.30
CA ILE A 130 -19.37 -0.33 -1.03
C ILE A 130 -18.97 -1.80 -1.30
N ALA A 131 -17.68 -2.11 -1.37
CA ALA A 131 -17.22 -3.41 -1.84
C ALA A 131 -17.61 -4.57 -0.92
N MET A 132 -17.44 -4.42 0.39
CA MET A 132 -17.71 -5.47 1.37
C MET A 132 -19.18 -5.93 1.37
N PRO A 133 -20.21 -5.04 1.45
CA PRO A 133 -21.59 -5.49 1.39
C PRO A 133 -21.95 -6.17 0.06
N ILE A 134 -21.42 -5.66 -1.06
CA ILE A 134 -21.64 -6.29 -2.38
C ILE A 134 -21.03 -7.69 -2.40
N TRP A 135 -19.81 -7.85 -1.93
CA TRP A 135 -19.12 -9.13 -1.91
C TRP A 135 -19.81 -10.13 -0.99
N LEU A 136 -20.13 -9.74 0.24
CA LEU A 136 -20.84 -10.61 1.19
C LEU A 136 -22.22 -11.03 0.67
N GLY A 137 -22.94 -10.12 0.00
CA GLY A 137 -24.18 -10.45 -0.68
C GLY A 137 -23.99 -11.44 -1.83
N ALA A 138 -22.95 -11.26 -2.63
CA ALA A 138 -22.64 -12.13 -3.77
C ALA A 138 -22.27 -13.56 -3.35
N VAL A 139 -21.55 -13.73 -2.21
CA VAL A 139 -21.22 -15.05 -1.67
C VAL A 139 -22.35 -15.65 -0.81
N GLY A 140 -23.48 -14.96 -0.68
CA GLY A 140 -24.65 -15.45 0.05
C GLY A 140 -24.48 -15.45 1.57
N PHE A 141 -23.64 -14.59 2.15
CA PHE A 141 -23.48 -14.50 3.59
C PHE A 141 -24.75 -13.99 4.25
N PRO A 142 -25.39 -14.76 5.19
CA PRO A 142 -26.68 -14.37 5.76
C PRO A 142 -26.63 -13.05 6.58
N GLY A 143 -25.45 -12.69 7.09
CA GLY A 143 -25.20 -11.45 7.82
C GLY A 143 -24.67 -10.32 6.94
N ALA A 144 -24.85 -10.37 5.61
CA ALA A 144 -24.41 -9.29 4.71
C ALA A 144 -25.10 -7.97 5.09
N PRO A 145 -24.33 -6.89 5.33
CA PRO A 145 -24.90 -5.61 5.67
C PRO A 145 -25.58 -4.98 4.44
N PRO A 146 -26.53 -4.03 4.65
CA PRO A 146 -27.14 -3.31 3.55
C PRO A 146 -26.12 -2.42 2.82
N LEU A 147 -26.37 -2.10 1.57
CA LEU A 147 -25.60 -1.14 0.80
C LEU A 147 -26.35 0.22 0.80
N PRO A 148 -25.69 1.33 1.19
CA PRO A 148 -24.34 1.48 1.70
C PRO A 148 -24.18 1.05 3.17
N ASN A 149 -23.04 0.46 3.52
CA ASN A 149 -22.74 0.05 4.89
C ASN A 149 -21.99 1.17 5.63
N VAL A 150 -22.72 2.06 6.28
CA VAL A 150 -22.16 3.22 6.99
C VAL A 150 -22.12 2.94 8.49
N GLY A 151 -20.98 2.43 8.98
CA GLY A 151 -20.73 2.18 10.39
C GLY A 151 -19.67 3.13 10.97
N VAL A 152 -19.98 3.75 12.11
CA VAL A 152 -19.08 4.71 12.79
C VAL A 152 -17.81 4.02 13.27
N GLU A 153 -17.92 2.83 13.86
CA GLU A 153 -16.78 2.02 14.32
C GLU A 153 -15.85 1.67 13.17
N SER A 154 -16.43 1.32 12.02
CA SER A 154 -15.69 1.03 10.80
C SER A 154 -14.99 2.29 10.26
N LEU A 155 -15.67 3.44 10.24
CA LEU A 155 -15.07 4.71 9.84
C LEU A 155 -13.87 5.05 10.71
N VAL A 156 -14.03 5.03 12.03
CA VAL A 156 -12.96 5.34 12.99
C VAL A 156 -11.79 4.39 12.80
N GLY A 157 -12.05 3.08 12.67
CA GLY A 157 -11.02 2.08 12.45
C GLY A 157 -10.20 2.33 11.18
N HIS A 158 -10.84 2.67 10.07
CA HIS A 158 -10.13 2.96 8.82
C HIS A 158 -9.35 4.28 8.85
N VAL A 159 -9.87 5.32 9.51
CA VAL A 159 -9.15 6.58 9.70
C VAL A 159 -7.92 6.35 10.59
N VAL A 160 -8.05 5.61 11.69
CA VAL A 160 -6.91 5.23 12.55
C VAL A 160 -5.90 4.39 11.75
N TYR A 161 -6.35 3.39 11.00
CA TYR A 161 -5.50 2.59 10.12
C TYR A 161 -4.67 3.47 9.19
N GLY A 162 -5.32 4.36 8.45
CA GLY A 162 -4.64 5.24 7.50
C GLY A 162 -3.69 6.23 8.17
N THR A 163 -4.07 6.78 9.33
CA THR A 163 -3.21 7.67 10.12
C THR A 163 -1.93 6.97 10.56
N VAL A 164 -2.05 5.75 11.10
CA VAL A 164 -0.89 4.95 11.52
C VAL A 164 -0.03 4.57 10.32
N LEU A 165 -0.65 4.14 9.20
CA LEU A 165 0.04 3.83 7.95
C LEU A 165 0.86 5.04 7.47
N GLY A 166 0.27 6.23 7.40
CA GLY A 166 0.96 7.45 6.96
C GLY A 166 2.12 7.83 7.88
N GLY A 167 1.94 7.70 9.20
CA GLY A 167 3.00 7.96 10.17
C GLY A 167 4.18 6.99 10.05
N VAL A 168 3.93 5.68 9.98
CA VAL A 168 4.97 4.66 9.78
C VAL A 168 5.69 4.86 8.45
N TYR A 169 4.92 5.11 7.38
CA TYR A 169 5.47 5.37 6.06
C TYR A 169 6.46 6.54 6.06
N ALA A 170 6.10 7.66 6.72
CA ALA A 170 6.96 8.83 6.81
C ALA A 170 8.27 8.56 7.58
N THR A 171 8.19 7.80 8.69
CA THR A 171 9.37 7.48 9.51
C THR A 171 10.33 6.51 8.83
N MET A 172 9.86 5.69 7.90
CA MET A 172 10.69 4.71 7.17
C MET A 172 11.32 5.28 5.91
N ARG A 173 10.76 6.37 5.36
CA ARG A 173 11.32 7.08 4.18
C ARG A 173 12.41 8.09 4.52
N SER A 174 12.54 8.47 5.79
CA SER A 174 13.50 9.50 6.27
C SER A 174 14.96 9.01 6.27
#